data_c259d6536609f58a8bfa3951d345c129
#
_entry.id   c259d6536609f58a8bfa3951d345c129
#
_cell.length_a   1.000
_cell.length_b   1.000
_cell.length_c   1.000
_cell.angle_alpha   90.00
_cell.angle_beta   90.00
_cell.angle_gamma   90.00
#
_symmetry.space_group_name_H-M   'P 1'
#
loop_
_entity.id
_entity.type
_entity.pdbx_description
1 polymer ?
#
loop_
_entity_poly.entity_id
_entity_poly.type
_entity_poly.pdbx_seq_one_letter_code
_entity_poly.pdbx_strand_id
1 'polypeptide(L)'
;MNYKIIDRETYYRKGVYRHFTEDCKCSTSMTARIDVTELVKYSKATGTKFYINFLYMLTKVINSRDDYRMQYLWQTDELICYDVVNPIQYVFHEDTETCTPVYTTYYENYEEFYKNALSDVENAKKTREYMLDSANHPNWFDASYISWLSYDSMNIELPDGYIYLLPIINWGKYREENGRLMMPLTVRLNHAVADGYLVANVFRLLEKEIASFTS
;
A
#
# COMPACT_ATOMS: atom_id res chain seq x y z
N MET A 1 17.04 7.28 6.60
CA MET A 1 15.74 7.57 5.98
C MET A 1 15.73 9.03 5.58
N ASN A 2 15.42 9.31 4.33
CA ASN A 2 15.43 10.66 3.78
C ASN A 2 14.01 11.10 3.41
N TYR A 3 13.75 12.39 3.57
CA TYR A 3 12.53 13.05 3.13
C TYR A 3 12.84 14.51 2.78
N LYS A 4 11.96 15.11 1.99
CA LYS A 4 11.97 16.56 1.74
C LYS A 4 10.78 17.22 2.45
N ILE A 5 11.02 18.38 3.03
CA ILE A 5 9.94 19.22 3.56
C ILE A 5 9.24 19.88 2.37
N ILE A 6 7.93 19.86 2.38
CA ILE A 6 7.08 20.49 1.37
C ILE A 6 6.60 21.83 1.90
N ASP A 7 7.01 22.90 1.24
CA ASP A 7 6.49 24.22 1.54
C ASP A 7 5.00 24.28 1.16
N ARG A 8 4.14 24.38 2.16
CA ARG A 8 2.67 24.39 2.00
C ARG A 8 2.18 25.57 1.16
N GLU A 9 2.92 26.71 1.14
CA GLU A 9 2.52 27.89 0.37
C GLU A 9 2.80 27.75 -1.14
N THR A 10 3.81 26.98 -1.51
CA THR A 10 4.17 26.73 -2.90
C THR A 10 3.70 25.34 -3.40
N TYR A 11 3.14 24.51 -2.51
CA TYR A 11 2.63 23.19 -2.87
C TYR A 11 1.55 23.31 -3.95
N TYR A 12 1.69 22.55 -5.02
CA TYR A 12 0.79 22.69 -6.20
C TYR A 12 -0.68 22.40 -5.89
N ARG A 13 -0.97 21.68 -4.78
CA ARG A 13 -2.32 21.40 -4.29
C ARG A 13 -2.68 22.19 -3.02
N LYS A 14 -2.00 23.29 -2.71
CA LYS A 14 -2.15 24.01 -1.44
C LYS A 14 -3.60 24.30 -1.03
N GLY A 15 -4.45 24.70 -1.97
CA GLY A 15 -5.87 24.98 -1.70
C GLY A 15 -6.67 23.72 -1.30
N VAL A 16 -6.42 22.61 -2.00
CA VAL A 16 -7.01 21.29 -1.70
C VAL A 16 -6.48 20.78 -0.36
N TYR A 17 -5.16 20.84 -0.16
CA TYR A 17 -4.53 20.43 1.08
C TYR A 17 -5.12 21.18 2.28
N ARG A 18 -5.19 22.52 2.21
CA ARG A 18 -5.76 23.34 3.27
C ARG A 18 -7.21 22.96 3.56
N HIS A 19 -8.05 22.90 2.53
CA HIS A 19 -9.46 22.57 2.69
C HIS A 19 -9.66 21.22 3.39
N PHE A 20 -8.93 20.16 2.95
CA PHE A 20 -9.10 18.81 3.49
C PHE A 20 -8.27 18.50 4.76
N THR A 21 -7.51 19.47 5.25
CA THR A 21 -6.86 19.38 6.57
C THR A 21 -7.48 20.29 7.62
N GLU A 22 -8.16 21.35 7.21
CA GLU A 22 -8.74 22.34 8.12
C GLU A 22 -10.28 22.28 8.16
N ASP A 23 -10.93 22.36 6.97
CA ASP A 23 -12.39 22.54 6.88
C ASP A 23 -13.16 21.22 6.79
N CYS A 24 -12.74 20.30 5.92
CA CYS A 24 -13.44 19.06 5.62
C CYS A 24 -12.47 17.86 5.61
N LYS A 25 -12.10 17.39 6.78
CA LYS A 25 -11.12 16.30 6.93
C LYS A 25 -11.70 14.98 6.48
N CYS A 26 -11.27 14.50 5.31
CA CYS A 26 -11.77 13.24 4.77
C CYS A 26 -10.72 12.47 3.95
N SER A 27 -11.05 11.25 3.65
CA SER A 27 -10.27 10.35 2.78
C SER A 27 -11.18 9.76 1.72
N THR A 28 -10.59 9.39 0.59
CA THR A 28 -11.27 8.66 -0.46
C THR A 28 -10.83 7.21 -0.45
N SER A 29 -11.79 6.28 -0.34
CA SER A 29 -11.58 4.85 -0.55
C SER A 29 -12.25 4.42 -1.85
N MET A 30 -11.51 3.72 -2.71
CA MET A 30 -12.06 3.10 -3.91
C MET A 30 -11.75 1.60 -3.89
N THR A 31 -12.78 0.80 -4.18
CA THR A 31 -12.63 -0.63 -4.41
C THR A 31 -12.92 -0.92 -5.87
N ALA A 32 -11.99 -1.56 -6.55
CA ALA A 32 -12.17 -2.07 -7.91
C ALA A 32 -11.56 -3.47 -8.04
N ARG A 33 -11.98 -4.20 -9.06
CA ARG A 33 -11.39 -5.49 -9.39
C ARG A 33 -10.34 -5.31 -10.46
N ILE A 34 -9.18 -5.90 -10.23
CA ILE A 34 -8.06 -5.91 -11.18
C ILE A 34 -7.86 -7.32 -11.71
N ASP A 35 -7.48 -7.42 -12.98
CA ASP A 35 -7.14 -8.67 -13.61
C ASP A 35 -5.72 -9.10 -13.21
N VAL A 36 -5.63 -10.21 -12.50
CA VAL A 36 -4.35 -10.79 -12.05
C VAL A 36 -4.04 -12.12 -12.73
N THR A 37 -4.74 -12.43 -13.83
CA THR A 37 -4.63 -13.72 -14.53
C THR A 37 -3.18 -14.03 -14.93
N GLU A 38 -2.51 -13.09 -15.59
CA GLU A 38 -1.14 -13.30 -16.05
C GLU A 38 -0.15 -13.35 -14.88
N LEU A 39 -0.36 -12.57 -13.83
CA LEU A 39 0.48 -12.62 -12.63
C LEU A 39 0.37 -13.97 -11.90
N VAL A 40 -0.84 -14.54 -11.83
CA VAL A 40 -1.03 -15.88 -11.25
C VAL A 40 -0.35 -16.95 -12.10
N LYS A 41 -0.45 -16.86 -13.44
CA LYS A 41 0.26 -17.76 -14.36
C LYS A 41 1.78 -17.65 -14.20
N TYR A 42 2.30 -16.44 -14.21
CA TYR A 42 3.72 -16.17 -13.99
C TYR A 42 4.20 -16.76 -12.66
N SER A 43 3.49 -16.50 -11.57
CA SER A 43 3.85 -17.00 -10.25
C SER A 43 3.92 -18.53 -10.19
N LYS A 44 2.98 -19.20 -10.86
CA LYS A 44 2.97 -20.68 -10.99
C LYS A 44 4.13 -21.20 -11.85
N ALA A 45 4.40 -20.55 -12.97
CA ALA A 45 5.46 -20.95 -13.91
C ALA A 45 6.86 -20.79 -13.31
N THR A 46 7.06 -19.74 -12.51
CA THR A 46 8.37 -19.42 -11.88
C THR A 46 8.53 -20.02 -10.49
N GLY A 47 7.46 -20.59 -9.90
CA GLY A 47 7.46 -21.08 -8.51
C GLY A 47 7.54 -19.96 -7.46
N THR A 48 7.31 -18.71 -7.85
CA THR A 48 7.33 -17.56 -6.94
C THR A 48 5.98 -17.36 -6.23
N LYS A 49 5.98 -16.65 -5.11
CA LYS A 49 4.76 -16.38 -4.34
C LYS A 49 4.00 -15.22 -4.97
N PHE A 50 2.77 -15.47 -5.44
CA PHE A 50 1.87 -14.46 -5.98
C PHE A 50 1.76 -13.22 -5.07
N TYR A 51 1.61 -13.44 -3.76
CA TYR A 51 1.51 -12.38 -2.77
C TYR A 51 2.73 -11.44 -2.80
N ILE A 52 3.96 -11.97 -2.84
CA ILE A 52 5.19 -11.16 -2.84
C ILE A 52 5.35 -10.45 -4.18
N ASN A 53 5.02 -11.13 -5.29
CA ASN A 53 5.07 -10.51 -6.62
C ASN A 53 4.11 -9.30 -6.69
N PHE A 54 2.88 -9.47 -6.19
CA PHE A 54 1.90 -8.39 -6.15
C PHE A 54 2.36 -7.24 -5.23
N LEU A 55 2.88 -7.57 -4.05
CA LEU A 55 3.41 -6.58 -3.09
C LEU A 55 4.55 -5.76 -3.70
N TYR A 56 5.44 -6.38 -4.46
CA TYR A 56 6.52 -5.68 -5.18
C TYR A 56 5.97 -4.62 -6.14
N MET A 57 5.07 -5.03 -7.03
CA MET A 57 4.49 -4.13 -8.03
C MET A 57 3.68 -3.00 -7.38
N LEU A 58 2.91 -3.34 -6.35
CA LEU A 58 2.16 -2.34 -5.57
C LEU A 58 3.12 -1.31 -4.95
N THR A 59 4.20 -1.77 -4.31
CA THR A 59 5.19 -0.89 -3.68
C THR A 59 5.89 -0.01 -4.71
N LYS A 60 6.22 -0.54 -5.87
CA LYS A 60 6.78 0.23 -6.99
C LYS A 60 5.83 1.32 -7.47
N VAL A 61 4.54 1.01 -7.61
CA VAL A 61 3.52 2.00 -7.99
C VAL A 61 3.39 3.10 -6.93
N ILE A 62 3.34 2.75 -5.65
CA ILE A 62 3.26 3.75 -4.57
C ILE A 62 4.51 4.64 -4.55
N ASN A 63 5.69 4.08 -4.80
CA ASN A 63 6.92 4.86 -4.87
C ASN A 63 7.07 5.71 -6.15
N SER A 64 6.22 5.53 -7.15
CA SER A 64 6.30 6.25 -8.43
C SER A 64 5.86 7.72 -8.38
N ARG A 65 5.20 8.17 -7.29
CA ARG A 65 4.67 9.54 -7.16
C ARG A 65 4.85 10.10 -5.76
N ASP A 66 5.17 11.37 -5.69
CA ASP A 66 5.28 12.11 -4.43
C ASP A 66 3.96 12.11 -3.64
N ASP A 67 2.81 12.27 -4.33
CA ASP A 67 1.48 12.31 -3.70
C ASP A 67 1.18 11.08 -2.84
N TYR A 68 1.78 9.92 -3.15
CA TYR A 68 1.57 8.66 -2.42
C TYR A 68 2.58 8.43 -1.29
N ARG A 69 3.56 9.34 -1.14
CA ARG A 69 4.65 9.24 -0.15
C ARG A 69 4.64 10.39 0.86
N MET A 70 3.57 11.16 0.88
CA MET A 70 3.45 12.31 1.77
C MET A 70 3.01 11.91 3.18
N GLN A 71 3.52 12.64 4.17
CA GLN A 71 3.17 12.48 5.58
C GLN A 71 3.13 13.85 6.27
N TYR A 72 2.27 13.94 7.27
CA TYR A 72 2.21 15.10 8.16
C TYR A 72 2.88 14.75 9.49
N LEU A 73 3.88 15.52 9.86
CA LEU A 73 4.61 15.37 11.12
C LEU A 73 3.99 16.29 12.18
N TRP A 74 3.22 15.68 13.09
CA TRP A 74 2.53 16.40 14.16
C TRP A 74 3.47 17.15 15.13
N GLN A 75 4.67 16.62 15.35
CA GLN A 75 5.65 17.16 16.28
C GLN A 75 6.24 18.49 15.80
N THR A 76 6.38 18.66 14.51
CA THR A 76 7.02 19.82 13.88
C THR A 76 6.06 20.65 13.03
N ASP A 77 4.80 20.24 12.90
CA ASP A 77 3.81 20.87 12.01
C ASP A 77 4.28 20.92 10.55
N GLU A 78 4.96 19.88 10.08
CA GLU A 78 5.53 19.84 8.74
C GLU A 78 4.80 18.87 7.82
N LEU A 79 4.61 19.29 6.57
CA LEU A 79 4.26 18.41 5.47
C LEU A 79 5.56 17.91 4.83
N ILE A 80 5.74 16.61 4.78
CA ILE A 80 6.93 15.99 4.20
C ILE A 80 6.57 15.03 3.08
N CYS A 81 7.56 14.73 2.23
CA CYS A 81 7.49 13.65 1.25
C CYS A 81 8.71 12.75 1.43
N TYR A 82 8.48 11.48 1.76
CA TYR A 82 9.56 10.51 1.84
C TYR A 82 10.17 10.21 0.47
N ASP A 83 11.48 9.97 0.40
CA ASP A 83 12.14 9.50 -0.83
C ASP A 83 11.62 8.12 -1.22
N VAL A 84 11.41 7.27 -0.21
CA VAL A 84 10.87 5.91 -0.37
C VAL A 84 9.93 5.59 0.78
N VAL A 85 8.82 4.93 0.48
CA VAL A 85 7.94 4.30 1.47
C VAL A 85 7.94 2.78 1.29
N ASN A 86 7.81 2.06 2.39
CA ASN A 86 7.93 0.61 2.48
C ASN A 86 6.61 -0.02 2.89
N PRO A 87 6.26 -1.21 2.41
CA PRO A 87 5.03 -1.86 2.80
C PRO A 87 5.13 -2.45 4.22
N ILE A 88 4.08 -2.27 5.01
CA ILE A 88 3.78 -3.14 6.14
C ILE A 88 2.87 -4.25 5.65
N GLN A 89 3.35 -5.48 5.72
CA GLN A 89 2.56 -6.67 5.47
C GLN A 89 2.16 -7.35 6.77
N TYR A 90 1.16 -8.23 6.73
CA TYR A 90 0.60 -8.87 7.91
C TYR A 90 0.66 -10.39 7.76
N VAL A 91 1.32 -11.06 8.69
CA VAL A 91 1.44 -12.52 8.74
C VAL A 91 0.43 -13.06 9.73
N PHE A 92 -0.56 -13.79 9.21
CA PHE A 92 -1.61 -14.42 10.02
C PHE A 92 -1.13 -15.70 10.72
N HIS A 93 -1.58 -15.88 11.96
CA HIS A 93 -1.33 -17.03 12.79
C HIS A 93 -2.64 -17.73 13.15
N GLU A 94 -2.82 -18.95 12.66
CA GLU A 94 -4.05 -19.73 12.86
C GLU A 94 -4.28 -20.11 14.32
N ASP A 95 -3.21 -20.35 15.08
CA ASP A 95 -3.26 -20.79 16.48
C ASP A 95 -3.75 -19.71 17.45
N THR A 96 -3.55 -18.43 17.11
CA THR A 96 -3.95 -17.29 17.94
C THR A 96 -5.01 -16.41 17.28
N GLU A 97 -5.33 -16.67 16.02
CA GLU A 97 -6.21 -15.84 15.18
C GLU A 97 -5.80 -14.35 15.13
N THR A 98 -4.48 -14.10 15.19
CA THR A 98 -3.87 -12.76 15.17
C THR A 98 -2.94 -12.58 13.99
N CYS A 99 -2.53 -11.33 13.74
CA CYS A 99 -1.54 -11.00 12.72
C CYS A 99 -0.32 -10.32 13.33
N THR A 100 0.87 -10.72 12.86
CA THR A 100 2.11 -9.97 13.12
C THR A 100 2.35 -9.00 11.96
N PRO A 101 2.37 -7.68 12.19
CA PRO A 101 2.76 -6.70 11.18
C PRO A 101 4.27 -6.75 10.95
N VAL A 102 4.68 -6.67 9.69
CA VAL A 102 6.08 -6.80 9.28
C VAL A 102 6.45 -5.69 8.32
N TYR A 103 7.42 -4.87 8.69
CA TYR A 103 8.04 -3.91 7.80
C TYR A 103 8.96 -4.62 6.80
N THR A 104 8.79 -4.36 5.51
CA THR A 104 9.63 -4.92 4.45
C THR A 104 10.28 -3.81 3.66
N THR A 105 11.62 -3.81 3.61
CA THR A 105 12.36 -2.80 2.84
C THR A 105 12.11 -2.97 1.35
N TYR A 106 11.76 -1.87 0.67
CA TYR A 106 11.63 -1.84 -0.78
C TYR A 106 13.01 -1.72 -1.44
N TYR A 107 13.22 -2.53 -2.47
CA TYR A 107 14.34 -2.46 -3.39
C TYR A 107 13.80 -2.35 -4.82
N GLU A 108 14.43 -1.54 -5.66
CA GLU A 108 14.05 -1.46 -7.09
C GLU A 108 14.33 -2.78 -7.82
N ASN A 109 15.37 -3.50 -7.41
CA ASN A 109 15.67 -4.84 -7.91
C ASN A 109 14.66 -5.84 -7.34
N TYR A 110 13.93 -6.51 -8.23
CA TYR A 110 12.90 -7.48 -7.87
C TYR A 110 13.44 -8.67 -7.07
N GLU A 111 14.58 -9.23 -7.46
CA GLU A 111 15.13 -10.42 -6.79
C GLU A 111 15.52 -10.11 -5.36
N GLU A 112 16.10 -8.93 -5.14
CA GLU A 112 16.50 -8.45 -3.82
C GLU A 112 15.27 -8.21 -2.95
N PHE A 113 14.26 -7.52 -3.49
CA PHE A 113 12.98 -7.33 -2.78
C PHE A 113 12.32 -8.66 -2.43
N TYR A 114 12.23 -9.58 -3.40
CA TYR A 114 11.57 -10.87 -3.22
C TYR A 114 12.23 -11.68 -2.11
N LYS A 115 13.56 -11.78 -2.12
CA LYS A 115 14.35 -12.48 -1.11
C LYS A 115 14.14 -11.87 0.29
N ASN A 116 14.18 -10.54 0.39
CA ASN A 116 13.98 -9.83 1.64
C ASN A 116 12.55 -10.04 2.18
N ALA A 117 11.53 -9.82 1.36
CA ALA A 117 10.13 -10.00 1.74
C ALA A 117 9.82 -11.43 2.18
N LEU A 118 10.39 -12.43 1.51
CA LEU A 118 10.26 -13.83 1.91
C LEU A 118 10.88 -14.10 3.27
N SER A 119 12.08 -13.58 3.52
CA SER A 119 12.77 -13.69 4.81
C SER A 119 11.96 -13.04 5.95
N ASP A 120 11.41 -11.86 5.70
CA ASP A 120 10.59 -11.12 6.68
C ASP A 120 9.35 -11.93 7.06
N VAL A 121 8.65 -12.51 6.08
CA VAL A 121 7.48 -13.38 6.33
C VAL A 121 7.88 -14.61 7.13
N GLU A 122 8.97 -15.30 6.78
CA GLU A 122 9.41 -16.51 7.49
C GLU A 122 9.87 -16.19 8.92
N ASN A 123 10.42 -15.02 9.18
CA ASN A 123 10.76 -14.58 10.53
C ASN A 123 9.50 -14.23 11.34
N ALA A 124 8.54 -13.53 10.75
CA ALA A 124 7.29 -13.19 11.42
C ALA A 124 6.45 -14.42 11.80
N LYS A 125 6.51 -15.50 11.04
CA LYS A 125 5.84 -16.77 11.39
C LYS A 125 6.31 -17.37 12.72
N LYS A 126 7.52 -17.02 13.17
CA LYS A 126 8.15 -17.59 14.38
C LYS A 126 7.77 -16.85 15.67
N THR A 127 7.13 -15.70 15.56
CA THR A 127 6.74 -14.86 16.70
C THR A 127 5.25 -14.53 16.65
N ARG A 128 4.72 -14.13 17.82
CA ARG A 128 3.38 -13.55 17.98
C ARG A 128 3.46 -12.11 18.45
N GLU A 129 4.67 -11.57 18.54
CA GLU A 129 4.91 -10.19 18.96
C GLU A 129 4.50 -9.20 17.87
N TYR A 130 4.10 -8.02 18.30
CA TYR A 130 3.82 -6.92 17.41
C TYR A 130 5.17 -6.29 16.98
N MET A 131 5.59 -6.58 15.73
CA MET A 131 6.92 -6.24 15.23
C MET A 131 7.02 -4.86 14.57
N LEU A 132 5.99 -4.05 14.61
CA LEU A 132 6.03 -2.72 14.00
C LEU A 132 6.83 -1.74 14.84
N ASP A 133 7.98 -1.32 14.33
CA ASP A 133 8.83 -0.29 14.91
C ASP A 133 8.70 1.02 14.12
N SER A 134 7.59 1.71 14.33
CA SER A 134 7.31 2.99 13.64
C SER A 134 8.20 4.13 14.10
N ALA A 135 8.90 4.02 15.22
CA ALA A 135 9.85 5.02 15.67
C ALA A 135 11.11 5.03 14.80
N ASN A 136 11.61 3.85 14.43
CA ASN A 136 12.79 3.72 13.59
C ASN A 136 12.45 3.63 12.09
N HIS A 137 11.22 3.20 11.77
CA HIS A 137 10.74 3.00 10.40
C HIS A 137 9.41 3.70 10.14
N PRO A 138 9.31 5.04 10.20
CA PRO A 138 8.04 5.76 10.04
C PRO A 138 7.58 5.90 8.57
N ASN A 139 8.42 5.56 7.59
CA ASN A 139 8.17 5.68 6.15
C ASN A 139 7.50 4.43 5.57
N TRP A 140 6.34 4.07 6.08
CA TRP A 140 5.63 2.87 5.65
C TRP A 140 4.18 3.16 5.24
N PHE A 141 3.61 2.28 4.45
CA PHE A 141 2.20 2.25 4.11
C PHE A 141 1.59 0.87 4.40
N ASP A 142 0.31 0.84 4.70
CA ASP A 142 -0.41 -0.41 4.95
C ASP A 142 -0.67 -1.19 3.67
N ALA A 143 -0.26 -2.46 3.66
CA ALA A 143 -0.43 -3.39 2.55
C ALA A 143 -0.97 -4.73 3.07
N SER A 144 -2.29 -4.86 3.18
CA SER A 144 -2.94 -5.99 3.83
C SER A 144 -3.66 -6.91 2.85
N TYR A 145 -3.40 -8.21 2.96
CA TYR A 145 -4.03 -9.26 2.16
C TYR A 145 -5.10 -10.00 2.96
N ILE A 146 -6.35 -9.88 2.51
CA ILE A 146 -7.50 -10.58 3.06
C ILE A 146 -7.68 -11.90 2.31
N SER A 147 -6.87 -12.91 2.66
CA SER A 147 -6.81 -14.18 1.93
C SER A 147 -8.07 -15.06 2.05
N TRP A 148 -8.94 -14.76 3.01
CA TRP A 148 -10.15 -15.54 3.29
C TRP A 148 -11.35 -15.14 2.44
N LEU A 149 -11.36 -13.91 1.92
CA LEU A 149 -12.55 -13.34 1.30
C LEU A 149 -12.24 -12.62 -0.02
N SER A 150 -13.10 -12.84 -1.03
CA SER A 150 -13.23 -11.93 -2.18
C SER A 150 -14.38 -10.98 -1.88
N TYR A 151 -14.10 -9.71 -1.62
CA TYR A 151 -15.08 -8.71 -1.20
C TYR A 151 -15.44 -7.74 -2.33
N ASP A 152 -16.55 -7.03 -2.18
CA ASP A 152 -17.02 -6.03 -3.15
C ASP A 152 -16.70 -4.59 -2.69
N SER A 153 -16.55 -4.40 -1.39
CA SER A 153 -16.21 -3.10 -0.78
C SER A 153 -15.52 -3.31 0.56
N MET A 154 -14.57 -2.45 0.86
CA MET A 154 -13.90 -2.38 2.15
C MET A 154 -13.54 -0.93 2.46
N ASN A 155 -13.66 -0.52 3.71
CA ASN A 155 -13.21 0.77 4.18
C ASN A 155 -12.53 0.62 5.54
N ILE A 156 -11.47 1.39 5.77
CA ILE A 156 -10.83 1.55 7.08
C ILE A 156 -11.03 2.99 7.50
N GLU A 157 -11.75 3.19 8.57
CA GLU A 157 -12.01 4.51 9.12
C GLU A 157 -10.92 4.90 10.11
N LEU A 158 -10.56 6.16 10.10
CA LEU A 158 -9.69 6.78 11.08
C LEU A 158 -10.51 7.74 11.94
N PRO A 159 -10.09 8.00 13.18
CA PRO A 159 -10.78 8.95 14.04
C PRO A 159 -10.94 10.31 13.37
N ASP A 160 -12.05 10.98 13.63
CA ASP A 160 -12.35 12.29 13.10
C ASP A 160 -11.21 13.28 13.40
N GLY A 161 -10.79 13.98 12.35
CA GLY A 161 -9.73 14.97 12.46
C GLY A 161 -8.30 14.41 12.45
N TYR A 162 -8.11 13.10 12.44
CA TYR A 162 -6.76 12.53 12.33
C TYR A 162 -6.24 12.62 10.89
N ILE A 163 -5.14 13.36 10.71
CA ILE A 163 -4.48 13.50 9.40
C ILE A 163 -3.48 12.37 9.22
N TYR A 164 -3.87 11.38 8.41
CA TYR A 164 -3.01 10.27 7.99
C TYR A 164 -2.95 10.28 6.46
N LEU A 165 -1.78 10.60 5.91
CA LEU A 165 -1.62 10.85 4.47
C LEU A 165 -1.10 9.65 3.68
N LEU A 166 -0.37 8.74 4.33
CA LEU A 166 0.16 7.54 3.68
C LEU A 166 -0.97 6.59 3.25
N PRO A 167 -0.77 5.80 2.19
CA PRO A 167 -1.80 4.89 1.69
C PRO A 167 -2.18 3.80 2.69
N ILE A 168 -3.45 3.40 2.67
CA ILE A 168 -3.93 2.15 3.26
C ILE A 168 -4.49 1.32 2.12
N ILE A 169 -3.89 0.17 1.86
CA ILE A 169 -4.21 -0.67 0.70
C ILE A 169 -4.53 -2.08 1.16
N ASN A 170 -5.68 -2.58 0.70
CA ASN A 170 -6.14 -3.92 1.01
C ASN A 170 -6.52 -4.64 -0.27
N TRP A 171 -6.21 -5.91 -0.37
CA TRP A 171 -6.71 -6.75 -1.47
C TRP A 171 -7.20 -8.08 -0.94
N GLY A 172 -8.15 -8.65 -1.65
CA GLY A 172 -8.79 -9.89 -1.28
C GLY A 172 -8.35 -11.08 -2.13
N LYS A 173 -9.01 -12.20 -1.89
CA LYS A 173 -8.83 -13.41 -2.68
C LYS A 173 -9.36 -13.16 -4.11
N TYR A 174 -8.57 -13.49 -5.13
CA TYR A 174 -9.05 -13.47 -6.51
C TYR A 174 -10.04 -14.60 -6.77
N ARG A 175 -10.97 -14.39 -7.69
CA ARG A 175 -11.93 -15.37 -8.17
C ARG A 175 -12.02 -15.34 -9.69
N GLU A 176 -12.49 -16.42 -10.28
CA GLU A 176 -12.72 -16.46 -11.71
C GLU A 176 -13.99 -15.68 -12.08
N GLU A 177 -13.86 -14.80 -13.05
CA GLU A 177 -14.95 -14.04 -13.65
C GLU A 177 -14.73 -13.98 -15.17
N ASN A 178 -15.62 -14.59 -15.95
CA ASN A 178 -15.55 -14.59 -17.42
C ASN A 178 -14.19 -15.06 -17.98
N GLY A 179 -13.61 -16.11 -17.39
CA GLY A 179 -12.33 -16.68 -17.81
C GLY A 179 -11.08 -15.89 -17.35
N ARG A 180 -11.26 -14.89 -16.48
CA ARG A 180 -10.17 -14.11 -15.88
C ARG A 180 -10.14 -14.27 -14.36
N LEU A 181 -8.97 -14.11 -13.78
CA LEU A 181 -8.81 -14.09 -12.31
C LEU A 181 -8.86 -12.65 -11.83
N MET A 182 -10.02 -12.26 -11.30
CA MET A 182 -10.29 -10.90 -10.84
C MET A 182 -10.10 -10.80 -9.33
N MET A 183 -9.30 -9.82 -8.90
CA MET A 183 -8.96 -9.60 -7.50
C MET A 183 -9.50 -8.25 -7.02
N PRO A 184 -10.28 -8.21 -5.91
CA PRO A 184 -10.67 -6.94 -5.33
C PRO A 184 -9.45 -6.25 -4.71
N LEU A 185 -9.30 -4.98 -5.02
CA LEU A 185 -8.29 -4.08 -4.48
C LEU A 185 -8.98 -2.83 -3.95
N THR A 186 -8.68 -2.46 -2.72
CA THR A 186 -9.13 -1.22 -2.12
C THR A 186 -7.94 -0.32 -1.85
N VAL A 187 -8.01 0.90 -2.34
CA VAL A 187 -7.02 1.96 -2.12
C VAL A 187 -7.68 3.10 -1.37
N ARG A 188 -7.16 3.43 -0.20
CA ARG A 188 -7.55 4.60 0.58
C ARG A 188 -6.42 5.61 0.62
N LEU A 189 -6.73 6.85 0.22
CA LEU A 189 -5.82 7.99 0.31
C LEU A 189 -6.53 9.18 0.98
N ASN A 190 -5.79 9.99 1.72
CA ASN A 190 -6.31 11.21 2.29
C ASN A 190 -6.59 12.23 1.18
N HIS A 191 -7.76 12.88 1.24
CA HIS A 191 -8.18 13.81 0.18
C HIS A 191 -7.29 15.05 0.09
N ALA A 192 -6.59 15.40 1.16
CA ALA A 192 -5.63 16.51 1.16
C ALA A 192 -4.48 16.34 0.15
N VAL A 193 -4.07 15.10 -0.13
CA VAL A 193 -2.95 14.79 -1.05
C VAL A 193 -3.41 14.09 -2.32
N ALA A 194 -4.60 13.47 -2.33
CA ALA A 194 -5.08 12.69 -3.47
C ALA A 194 -6.59 12.84 -3.66
N ASP A 195 -7.01 13.25 -4.84
CA ASP A 195 -8.40 13.22 -5.29
C ASP A 195 -8.74 11.90 -6.00
N GLY A 196 -9.97 11.77 -6.48
CA GLY A 196 -10.44 10.58 -7.18
C GLY A 196 -9.58 10.17 -8.38
N TYR A 197 -8.98 11.14 -9.10
CA TYR A 197 -8.06 10.83 -10.20
C TYR A 197 -6.80 10.13 -9.69
N LEU A 198 -6.18 10.63 -8.63
CA LEU A 198 -4.96 10.04 -8.08
C LEU A 198 -5.22 8.66 -7.46
N VAL A 199 -6.37 8.49 -6.78
CA VAL A 199 -6.77 7.16 -6.28
C VAL A 199 -6.96 6.18 -7.43
N ALA A 200 -7.72 6.55 -8.48
CA ALA A 200 -7.95 5.71 -9.65
C ALA A 200 -6.65 5.42 -10.43
N ASN A 201 -5.69 6.36 -10.41
CA ASN A 201 -4.41 6.19 -11.07
C ASN A 201 -3.55 5.06 -10.48
N VAL A 202 -3.70 4.73 -9.18
CA VAL A 202 -3.03 3.57 -8.57
C VAL A 202 -3.42 2.28 -9.30
N PHE A 203 -4.72 2.07 -9.55
CA PHE A 203 -5.21 0.90 -10.27
C PHE A 203 -4.62 0.83 -11.68
N ARG A 204 -4.70 1.93 -12.43
CA ARG A 204 -4.18 2.02 -13.81
C ARG A 204 -2.67 1.77 -13.90
N LEU A 205 -1.90 2.29 -12.94
CA LEU A 205 -0.45 2.07 -12.90
C LEU A 205 -0.14 0.60 -12.54
N LEU A 206 -0.91 0.01 -11.61
CA LEU A 206 -0.72 -1.37 -11.20
C LEU A 206 -1.03 -2.35 -12.33
N GLU A 207 -2.10 -2.13 -13.10
CA GLU A 207 -2.40 -2.93 -14.30
C GLU A 207 -1.25 -2.88 -15.32
N LYS A 208 -0.64 -1.70 -15.52
CA LYS A 208 0.55 -1.57 -16.38
C LYS A 208 1.76 -2.31 -15.84
N GLU A 209 2.02 -2.24 -14.52
CA GLU A 209 3.12 -2.96 -13.90
C GLU A 209 2.92 -4.47 -14.00
N ILE A 210 1.70 -4.98 -13.79
CA ILE A 210 1.38 -6.40 -13.96
C ILE A 210 1.69 -6.84 -15.39
N ALA A 211 1.21 -6.10 -16.39
CA ALA A 211 1.44 -6.43 -17.79
C ALA A 211 2.93 -6.42 -18.17
N SER A 212 3.69 -5.44 -17.66
CA SER A 212 5.13 -5.34 -17.92
C SER A 212 5.96 -6.40 -17.18
N PHE A 213 5.53 -6.78 -15.98
CA PHE A 213 6.24 -7.76 -15.16
C PHE A 213 6.08 -9.19 -15.68
N THR A 214 4.97 -9.49 -16.34
CA THR A 214 4.64 -10.83 -16.85
C THR A 214 4.94 -11.02 -18.34
N SER A 215 5.43 -9.99 -19.03
CA SER A 215 5.87 -10.05 -20.43
C SER A 215 7.32 -10.55 -20.55
#